data_f5126f3c80624f22cf298040a5cd1fed
#
_entry.id   f5126f3c80624f22cf298040a5cd1fed
#
_cell.length_a   1.000
_cell.length_b   1.000
_cell.length_c   1.000
_cell.angle_alpha   90.00
_cell.angle_beta   90.00
_cell.angle_gamma   90.00
#
_symmetry.space_group_name_H-M   'P 1'
#
loop_
_entity.id
_entity.type
_entity.pdbx_description
1 polymer ?
#
loop_
_entity_poly.entity_id
_entity_poly.type
_entity_poly.pdbx_seq_one_letter_code
_entity_poly.pdbx_strand_id
1 'polypeptide(L)'
;MMAGMDKLFSACGFDFLDTEELIAELPADRTLWDAPAFDQVLYYADPSGIAVTAMEYEGEWTVLPSFRGGEDVEATLYRAMPFIGILEMEDFRWAVLSDAPFTLPTGNPVGGEKLRGRVRPAVVALDYELTEPAEFSLRSPATERFYKNYKPSLLNPQVELAGTVNNVEKKTNKFGGGEYWVCEIDGLPLIVDAPVEAGQGIRAHGIALCATEYWD
;
A
#
# COMPACT_ATOMS: atom_id res chain seq x y z
N MET A 1 11.33 0.00 -13.01
CA MET A 1 10.67 0.16 -11.71
C MET A 1 10.01 1.54 -11.56
N MET A 2 10.48 2.59 -12.22
CA MET A 2 9.97 3.97 -12.07
C MET A 2 8.54 4.21 -12.61
N ALA A 3 8.18 3.71 -13.79
CA ALA A 3 6.86 3.96 -14.40
C ALA A 3 5.64 3.47 -13.58
N GLY A 4 5.83 2.50 -12.68
CA GLY A 4 4.76 2.02 -11.80
C GLY A 4 4.58 2.87 -10.53
N MET A 5 5.65 3.51 -10.06
CA MET A 5 5.60 4.37 -8.87
C MET A 5 4.91 5.70 -9.19
N ASP A 6 5.18 6.29 -10.35
CA ASP A 6 4.52 7.54 -10.77
C ASP A 6 2.99 7.36 -10.83
N LYS A 7 2.51 6.25 -11.41
CA LYS A 7 1.09 5.91 -11.42
C LYS A 7 0.52 5.70 -10.01
N LEU A 8 1.29 5.03 -9.13
CA LEU A 8 0.88 4.77 -7.75
C LEU A 8 0.67 6.08 -6.98
N PHE A 9 1.60 7.03 -7.10
CA PHE A 9 1.47 8.34 -6.47
C PHE A 9 0.36 9.18 -7.11
N SER A 10 0.28 9.21 -8.43
CA SER A 10 -0.80 9.92 -9.13
C SER A 10 -2.19 9.41 -8.73
N ALA A 11 -2.38 8.10 -8.61
CA ALA A 11 -3.64 7.50 -8.16
C ALA A 11 -4.00 7.86 -6.71
N CYS A 12 -3.02 8.24 -5.89
CA CYS A 12 -3.19 8.74 -4.53
C CYS A 12 -3.34 10.28 -4.45
N GLY A 13 -3.51 10.96 -5.58
CA GLY A 13 -3.68 12.40 -5.65
C GLY A 13 -2.39 13.19 -5.45
N PHE A 14 -1.21 12.62 -5.73
CA PHE A 14 0.05 13.36 -5.75
C PHE A 14 0.34 13.84 -7.17
N ASP A 15 0.53 15.15 -7.30
CA ASP A 15 0.88 15.84 -8.55
C ASP A 15 2.33 16.33 -8.49
N PHE A 16 3.26 15.41 -8.28
CA PHE A 16 4.70 15.68 -8.25
C PHE A 16 5.38 15.12 -9.49
N LEU A 17 6.44 15.83 -9.95
CA LEU A 17 7.19 15.43 -11.13
C LEU A 17 8.11 14.24 -10.85
N ASP A 18 8.71 14.20 -9.63
CA ASP A 18 9.63 13.13 -9.23
C ASP A 18 9.75 13.01 -7.70
N THR A 19 10.51 12.02 -7.27
CA THR A 19 10.76 11.72 -5.85
C THR A 19 11.53 12.82 -5.14
N GLU A 20 12.45 13.52 -5.79
CA GLU A 20 13.27 14.58 -5.19
C GLU A 20 12.40 15.79 -4.85
N GLU A 21 11.52 16.19 -5.77
CA GLU A 21 10.54 17.24 -5.55
C GLU A 21 9.60 16.89 -4.38
N LEU A 22 9.07 15.66 -4.37
CA LEU A 22 8.20 15.19 -3.30
C LEU A 22 8.88 15.26 -1.93
N ILE A 23 10.14 14.80 -1.82
CA ILE A 23 10.88 14.81 -0.55
C ILE A 23 11.20 16.25 -0.12
N ALA A 24 11.59 17.12 -1.06
CA ALA A 24 11.93 18.52 -0.76
C ALA A 24 10.76 19.30 -0.18
N GLU A 25 9.54 18.97 -0.59
CA GLU A 25 8.31 19.65 -0.16
C GLU A 25 7.53 18.89 0.92
N LEU A 26 7.94 17.68 1.27
CA LEU A 26 7.20 16.82 2.22
C LEU A 26 7.06 17.51 3.59
N PRO A 27 5.86 17.86 4.05
CA PRO A 27 5.63 18.47 5.36
C PRO A 27 5.65 17.38 6.45
N ALA A 28 6.81 16.79 6.70
CA ALA A 28 6.94 15.62 7.57
C ALA A 28 6.40 15.89 8.98
N ASP A 29 5.43 15.10 9.40
CA ASP A 29 4.87 15.12 10.74
C ASP A 29 5.82 14.52 11.77
N ARG A 30 6.61 13.54 11.34
CA ARG A 30 7.59 12.82 12.15
C ARG A 30 8.87 12.58 11.35
N THR A 31 10.00 12.67 12.07
CA THR A 31 11.32 12.36 11.54
C THR A 31 12.03 11.44 12.51
N LEU A 32 12.55 10.32 12.00
CA LEU A 32 13.38 9.37 12.76
C LEU A 32 14.79 9.42 12.19
N TRP A 33 15.77 9.60 13.07
CA TRP A 33 17.20 9.71 12.72
C TRP A 33 17.96 8.42 13.01
N ASP A 34 17.47 7.44 13.58
CA ASP A 34 18.11 6.16 13.89
C ASP A 34 17.13 4.99 13.68
N ALA A 35 16.41 5.01 12.55
CA ALA A 35 15.56 3.88 12.18
C ALA A 35 16.44 2.67 11.78
N PRO A 36 16.10 1.45 12.20
CA PRO A 36 16.87 0.27 11.81
C PRO A 36 17.06 0.16 10.30
N ALA A 37 18.32 0.11 9.85
CA ALA A 37 18.75 0.00 8.45
C ALA A 37 18.49 1.23 7.56
N PHE A 38 18.13 2.38 8.12
CA PHE A 38 17.94 3.63 7.38
C PHE A 38 18.64 4.79 8.09
N ASP A 39 19.21 5.72 7.32
CA ASP A 39 19.88 6.90 7.84
C ASP A 39 18.86 7.92 8.36
N GLN A 40 17.75 8.03 7.66
CA GLN A 40 16.64 8.89 8.03
C GLN A 40 15.30 8.32 7.53
N VAL A 41 14.24 8.53 8.29
CA VAL A 41 12.86 8.26 7.87
C VAL A 41 12.01 9.50 8.11
N LEU A 42 11.30 9.93 7.08
CA LEU A 42 10.29 10.98 7.13
C LEU A 42 8.91 10.34 6.99
N TYR A 43 7.96 10.83 7.77
CA TYR A 43 6.58 10.38 7.69
C TYR A 43 5.63 11.59 7.64
N TYR A 44 4.66 11.52 6.76
CA TYR A 44 3.58 12.48 6.64
C TYR A 44 2.24 11.76 6.50
N ALA A 45 1.21 12.23 7.23
CA ALA A 45 -0.16 11.74 7.11
C ALA A 45 -1.09 12.86 6.64
N ASP A 46 -1.59 12.73 5.42
CA ASP A 46 -2.58 13.66 4.87
C ASP A 46 -3.95 13.45 5.52
N PRO A 47 -4.71 14.52 5.85
CA PRO A 47 -6.06 14.40 6.40
C PRO A 47 -7.05 13.61 5.51
N SER A 48 -6.75 13.42 4.23
CA SER A 48 -7.54 12.58 3.32
C SER A 48 -7.41 11.09 3.61
N GLY A 49 -6.42 10.69 4.42
CA GLY A 49 -6.11 9.30 4.76
C GLY A 49 -4.91 8.71 4.02
N ILE A 50 -4.41 9.35 2.96
CA ILE A 50 -3.14 8.97 2.35
C ILE A 50 -1.99 9.36 3.29
N ALA A 51 -0.97 8.52 3.38
CA ALA A 51 0.26 8.84 4.07
C ALA A 51 1.47 8.47 3.20
N VAL A 52 2.60 9.06 3.53
CA VAL A 52 3.88 8.85 2.84
C VAL A 52 4.95 8.57 3.86
N THR A 53 5.72 7.51 3.63
CA THR A 53 6.96 7.21 4.34
C THR A 53 8.11 7.33 3.35
N ALA A 54 9.03 8.25 3.60
CA ALA A 54 10.27 8.39 2.83
C ALA A 54 11.44 7.91 3.68
N MET A 55 12.27 7.02 3.14
CA MET A 55 13.39 6.39 3.83
C MET A 55 14.67 6.62 3.05
N GLU A 56 15.68 7.12 3.73
CA GLU A 56 17.02 7.32 3.18
C GLU A 56 17.93 6.15 3.56
N TYR A 57 18.63 5.61 2.57
CA TYR A 57 19.64 4.59 2.76
C TYR A 57 20.82 4.88 1.85
N GLU A 58 22.03 5.08 2.41
CA GLU A 58 23.25 5.39 1.66
C GLU A 58 23.09 6.60 0.68
N GLY A 59 22.32 7.62 1.08
CA GLY A 59 22.04 8.80 0.29
C GLY A 59 20.96 8.64 -0.79
N GLU A 60 20.35 7.46 -0.89
CA GLU A 60 19.26 7.19 -1.82
C GLU A 60 17.91 7.16 -1.09
N TRP A 61 16.92 7.83 -1.65
CA TRP A 61 15.59 7.88 -1.07
C TRP A 61 14.64 6.85 -1.70
N THR A 62 13.88 6.19 -0.86
CA THR A 62 12.73 5.38 -1.25
C THR A 62 11.47 5.93 -0.61
N VAL A 63 10.45 6.17 -1.41
CA VAL A 63 9.18 6.73 -0.94
C VAL A 63 8.06 5.72 -1.15
N LEU A 64 7.30 5.46 -0.09
CA LEU A 64 6.20 4.51 -0.09
C LEU A 64 4.91 5.22 0.31
N PRO A 65 3.86 5.18 -0.52
CA PRO A 65 2.54 5.61 -0.08
C PRO A 65 1.91 4.55 0.81
N SER A 66 1.01 4.98 1.68
CA SER A 66 0.13 4.12 2.46
C SER A 66 -1.25 4.76 2.59
N PHE A 67 -2.24 3.99 3.01
CA PHE A 67 -3.59 4.47 3.25
C PHE A 67 -4.01 4.11 4.68
N ARG A 68 -4.34 5.12 5.46
CA ARG A 68 -4.72 4.98 6.88
C ARG A 68 -6.22 4.90 7.11
N GLY A 69 -7.01 5.03 6.05
CA GLY A 69 -8.45 4.81 6.08
C GLY A 69 -8.80 3.32 6.06
N GLY A 70 -10.08 3.02 6.21
CA GLY A 70 -10.58 1.65 6.29
C GLY A 70 -10.59 1.12 7.73
N GLU A 71 -10.95 -0.14 7.88
CA GLU A 71 -11.06 -0.81 9.17
C GLU A 71 -9.73 -1.47 9.58
N ASP A 72 -9.48 -1.50 10.89
CA ASP A 72 -8.38 -2.28 11.45
C ASP A 72 -8.70 -3.77 11.35
N VAL A 73 -7.76 -4.55 10.82
CA VAL A 73 -7.86 -6.01 10.78
C VAL A 73 -6.70 -6.65 11.55
N GLU A 74 -6.99 -7.73 12.28
CA GLU A 74 -5.94 -8.54 12.90
C GLU A 74 -5.21 -9.34 11.83
N ALA A 75 -3.89 -9.19 11.78
CA ALA A 75 -3.06 -9.87 10.82
C ALA A 75 -1.69 -10.25 11.38
N THR A 76 -1.01 -11.08 10.64
CA THR A 76 0.41 -11.37 10.85
C THR A 76 1.21 -10.71 9.74
N LEU A 77 2.26 -10.01 10.09
CA LEU A 77 3.10 -9.25 9.17
C LEU A 77 4.58 -9.55 9.41
N TYR A 78 5.35 -9.76 8.34
CA TYR A 78 6.80 -9.89 8.40
C TYR A 78 7.45 -9.34 7.13
N ARG A 79 8.70 -8.93 7.23
CA ARG A 79 9.46 -8.38 6.11
C ARG A 79 10.13 -9.49 5.32
N ALA A 80 9.81 -9.61 4.05
CA ALA A 80 10.43 -10.55 3.11
C ALA A 80 11.49 -9.89 2.23
N MET A 81 11.39 -8.60 1.97
CA MET A 81 12.35 -7.75 1.24
C MET A 81 12.44 -6.37 1.91
N PRO A 82 13.42 -5.52 1.61
CA PRO A 82 13.62 -4.24 2.31
C PRO A 82 12.35 -3.38 2.47
N PHE A 83 11.50 -3.34 1.44
CA PHE A 83 10.28 -2.51 1.42
C PHE A 83 8.99 -3.34 1.29
N ILE A 84 9.10 -4.66 1.17
CA ILE A 84 7.95 -5.54 0.94
C ILE A 84 7.76 -6.43 2.15
N GLY A 85 6.59 -6.27 2.78
CA GLY A 85 6.07 -7.18 3.78
C GLY A 85 5.23 -8.29 3.17
N ILE A 86 5.02 -9.34 3.92
CA ILE A 86 3.96 -10.32 3.70
C ILE A 86 2.92 -10.13 4.77
N LEU A 87 1.72 -9.82 4.34
CA LEU A 87 0.53 -9.77 5.17
C LEU A 87 -0.17 -11.13 5.10
N GLU A 88 -0.38 -11.76 6.26
CA GLU A 88 -1.12 -13.02 6.38
C GLU A 88 -2.38 -12.79 7.22
N MET A 89 -3.53 -13.04 6.63
CA MET A 89 -4.84 -13.10 7.28
C MET A 89 -5.40 -14.51 7.14
N GLU A 90 -6.55 -14.80 7.72
CA GLU A 90 -7.11 -16.16 7.78
C GLU A 90 -7.17 -16.83 6.39
N ASP A 91 -7.69 -16.11 5.40
CA ASP A 91 -7.92 -16.62 4.05
C ASP A 91 -6.97 -16.05 2.97
N PHE A 92 -6.15 -15.04 3.32
CA PHE A 92 -5.37 -14.29 2.35
C PHE A 92 -3.90 -14.12 2.76
N ARG A 93 -3.04 -14.17 1.76
CA ARG A 93 -1.60 -13.88 1.91
C ARG A 93 -1.15 -13.01 0.75
N TRP A 94 -0.71 -11.80 1.05
CA TRP A 94 -0.29 -10.83 0.04
C TRP A 94 1.08 -10.25 0.35
N ALA A 95 1.82 -9.96 -0.71
CA ALA A 95 2.91 -9.01 -0.60
C ALA A 95 2.33 -7.61 -0.56
N VAL A 96 2.82 -6.78 0.34
CA VAL A 96 2.35 -5.41 0.58
C VAL A 96 3.52 -4.43 0.68
N LEU A 97 3.29 -3.18 0.30
CA LEU A 97 4.13 -2.07 0.73
C LEU A 97 3.67 -1.66 2.14
N SER A 98 4.56 -1.78 3.12
CA SER A 98 4.28 -1.36 4.48
C SER A 98 4.72 0.08 4.69
N ASP A 99 3.95 0.83 5.49
CA ASP A 99 4.30 2.20 5.91
C ASP A 99 5.44 2.27 6.94
N ALA A 100 5.78 1.15 7.56
CA ALA A 100 6.87 1.06 8.54
C ALA A 100 7.68 -0.25 8.36
N PRO A 101 8.29 -0.50 7.17
CA PRO A 101 8.97 -1.77 6.88
C PRO A 101 10.18 -2.02 7.79
N PHE A 102 10.77 -0.97 8.37
CA PHE A 102 11.90 -1.04 9.29
C PHE A 102 11.53 -1.62 10.66
N THR A 103 10.25 -1.62 11.03
CA THR A 103 9.76 -2.22 12.27
C THR A 103 9.47 -3.71 12.14
N LEU A 104 9.35 -4.21 10.90
CA LEU A 104 8.94 -5.57 10.66
C LEU A 104 10.10 -6.56 10.87
N PRO A 105 9.86 -7.65 11.60
CA PRO A 105 10.84 -8.71 11.72
C PRO A 105 11.10 -9.35 10.34
N THR A 106 12.35 -9.72 10.08
CA THR A 106 12.70 -10.47 8.88
C THR A 106 12.21 -11.91 9.03
N GLY A 107 11.34 -12.33 8.13
CA GLY A 107 10.72 -13.65 8.16
C GLY A 107 10.68 -14.32 6.80
N ASN A 108 10.18 -15.54 6.81
CA ASN A 108 9.90 -16.31 5.61
C ASN A 108 8.65 -17.19 5.83
N PRO A 109 8.08 -17.79 4.77
CA PRO A 109 6.84 -18.58 4.87
C PRO A 109 6.87 -19.74 5.86
N VAL A 110 8.04 -20.32 6.10
CA VAL A 110 8.21 -21.54 6.90
C VAL A 110 8.82 -21.30 8.28
N GLY A 111 9.28 -20.07 8.56
CA GLY A 111 9.91 -19.77 9.86
C GLY A 111 10.31 -18.30 9.98
N GLY A 112 10.97 -17.96 11.10
CA GLY A 112 11.35 -16.59 11.43
C GLY A 112 10.32 -15.91 12.33
N GLU A 113 10.67 -14.72 12.77
CA GLU A 113 9.77 -13.90 13.59
C GLU A 113 8.65 -13.30 12.72
N LYS A 114 7.47 -13.21 13.31
CA LYS A 114 6.31 -12.58 12.69
C LYS A 114 5.67 -11.66 13.71
N LEU A 115 5.34 -10.45 13.30
CA LEU A 115 4.56 -9.51 14.08
C LEU A 115 3.07 -9.82 13.93
N ARG A 116 2.38 -9.99 15.03
CA ARG A 116 0.91 -10.02 15.03
C ARG A 116 0.39 -8.70 15.59
N GLY A 117 -0.51 -8.08 14.87
CA GLY A 117 -1.08 -6.79 15.26
C GLY A 117 -2.22 -6.37 14.35
N ARG A 118 -2.74 -5.18 14.61
CA ARG A 118 -3.76 -4.54 13.79
C ARG A 118 -3.10 -3.78 12.64
N VAL A 119 -3.69 -3.89 11.47
CA VAL A 119 -3.24 -3.22 10.26
C VAL A 119 -4.44 -2.76 9.45
N ARG A 120 -4.21 -1.80 8.55
CA ARG A 120 -5.20 -1.31 7.58
C ARG A 120 -4.71 -1.63 6.18
N PRO A 121 -5.18 -2.73 5.58
CA PRO A 121 -4.87 -3.06 4.20
C PRO A 121 -5.65 -2.17 3.24
N ALA A 122 -5.05 -1.87 2.10
CA ALA A 122 -5.71 -1.19 0.99
C ALA A 122 -5.08 -1.61 -0.34
N VAL A 123 -5.76 -1.33 -1.44
CA VAL A 123 -5.22 -1.50 -2.79
C VAL A 123 -5.28 -0.17 -3.52
N VAL A 124 -4.21 0.20 -4.23
CA VAL A 124 -4.23 1.30 -5.19
C VAL A 124 -4.28 0.72 -6.59
N ALA A 125 -5.32 1.02 -7.34
CA ALA A 125 -5.45 0.59 -8.71
C ALA A 125 -4.43 1.32 -9.61
N LEU A 126 -3.65 0.57 -10.35
CA LEU A 126 -2.79 1.10 -11.41
C LEU A 126 -3.51 1.06 -12.76
N ASP A 127 -4.47 0.17 -12.88
CA ASP A 127 -5.34 -0.01 -14.04
C ASP A 127 -6.63 -0.71 -13.59
N TYR A 128 -7.76 -0.34 -14.16
CA TYR A 128 -9.04 -0.99 -13.84
C TYR A 128 -10.06 -0.83 -14.98
N GLU A 129 -11.03 -1.73 -14.99
CA GLU A 129 -12.19 -1.69 -15.83
C GLU A 129 -13.47 -1.80 -15.01
N LEU A 130 -14.49 -1.05 -15.41
CA LEU A 130 -15.83 -1.17 -14.85
C LEU A 130 -16.55 -2.33 -15.53
N THR A 131 -17.24 -3.15 -14.74
CA THR A 131 -17.91 -4.36 -15.18
C THR A 131 -19.33 -4.44 -14.62
N GLU A 132 -20.07 -5.47 -14.99
CA GLU A 132 -21.25 -5.86 -14.22
C GLU A 132 -20.85 -6.26 -12.79
N PRO A 133 -21.76 -6.13 -11.82
CA PRO A 133 -21.53 -6.58 -10.44
C PRO A 133 -20.96 -7.99 -10.40
N ALA A 134 -19.94 -8.19 -9.56
CA ALA A 134 -19.21 -9.45 -9.47
C ALA A 134 -19.01 -9.86 -8.00
N GLU A 135 -18.77 -11.14 -7.77
CA GLU A 135 -18.31 -11.63 -6.47
C GLU A 135 -16.89 -11.13 -6.18
N PHE A 136 -16.60 -10.91 -4.89
CA PHE A 136 -15.27 -10.51 -4.45
C PHE A 136 -14.24 -11.58 -4.76
N SER A 137 -13.14 -11.16 -5.34
CA SER A 137 -11.95 -11.98 -5.48
C SER A 137 -10.70 -11.13 -5.38
N LEU A 138 -9.70 -11.65 -4.70
CA LEU A 138 -8.41 -11.01 -4.56
C LEU A 138 -7.31 -12.04 -4.73
N ARG A 139 -6.36 -11.77 -5.61
CA ARG A 139 -5.25 -12.65 -5.93
C ARG A 139 -3.94 -11.89 -5.94
N SER A 140 -2.89 -12.53 -5.47
CA SER A 140 -1.52 -12.03 -5.58
C SER A 140 -0.64 -13.08 -6.28
N PRO A 141 -0.60 -13.08 -7.62
CA PRO A 141 0.12 -14.11 -8.37
C PRO A 141 1.62 -14.19 -8.03
N ALA A 142 2.22 -13.07 -7.67
CA ALA A 142 3.62 -13.05 -7.24
C ALA A 142 3.80 -13.71 -5.87
N THR A 143 2.92 -13.45 -4.93
CA THR A 143 2.92 -14.09 -3.62
C THR A 143 2.66 -15.59 -3.73
N GLU A 144 1.73 -16.01 -4.56
CA GLU A 144 1.47 -17.44 -4.83
C GLU A 144 2.75 -18.14 -5.36
N ARG A 145 3.46 -17.51 -6.31
CA ARG A 145 4.74 -18.04 -6.83
C ARG A 145 5.84 -18.03 -5.78
N PHE A 146 5.92 -17.00 -4.95
CA PHE A 146 6.88 -16.92 -3.85
C PHE A 146 6.70 -18.07 -2.87
N TYR A 147 5.48 -18.32 -2.40
CA TYR A 147 5.19 -19.43 -1.49
C TYR A 147 5.50 -20.80 -2.10
N LYS A 148 5.28 -20.95 -3.41
CA LYS A 148 5.58 -22.20 -4.12
C LYS A 148 7.10 -22.45 -4.28
N ASN A 149 7.89 -21.41 -4.48
CA ASN A 149 9.30 -21.53 -4.86
C ASN A 149 10.26 -20.97 -3.81
N TYR A 150 9.78 -20.23 -2.82
CA TYR A 150 10.56 -19.54 -1.77
C TYR A 150 11.66 -18.61 -2.34
N LYS A 151 11.40 -17.97 -3.48
CA LYS A 151 12.33 -17.02 -4.12
C LYS A 151 11.89 -15.58 -3.89
N PRO A 152 12.57 -14.80 -3.02
CA PRO A 152 12.24 -13.40 -2.77
C PRO A 152 12.20 -12.55 -4.04
N SER A 153 13.06 -12.81 -5.01
CA SER A 153 13.08 -12.09 -6.30
C SER A 153 11.81 -12.20 -7.14
N LEU A 154 10.90 -13.13 -6.80
CA LEU A 154 9.58 -13.25 -7.44
C LEU A 154 8.52 -12.38 -6.77
N LEU A 155 8.82 -11.86 -5.59
CA LEU A 155 7.86 -11.14 -4.79
C LEU A 155 7.69 -9.71 -5.30
N ASN A 156 6.45 -9.31 -5.44
CA ASN A 156 6.06 -7.91 -5.64
C ASN A 156 4.66 -7.70 -5.04
N PRO A 157 4.29 -6.46 -4.69
CA PRO A 157 3.01 -6.16 -4.04
C PRO A 157 1.84 -6.04 -5.02
N GLN A 158 1.98 -6.54 -6.24
CA GLN A 158 0.89 -6.51 -7.23
C GLN A 158 -0.21 -7.50 -6.88
N VAL A 159 -1.44 -7.02 -7.03
CA VAL A 159 -2.67 -7.80 -6.82
C VAL A 159 -3.64 -7.61 -7.97
N GLU A 160 -4.48 -8.63 -8.17
CA GLU A 160 -5.65 -8.62 -9.01
C GLU A 160 -6.87 -8.66 -8.11
N LEU A 161 -7.75 -7.66 -8.23
CA LEU A 161 -8.95 -7.53 -7.43
C LEU A 161 -10.16 -7.45 -8.36
N ALA A 162 -11.24 -8.13 -8.00
CA ALA A 162 -12.54 -7.94 -8.63
C ALA A 162 -13.63 -7.96 -7.55
N GLY A 163 -14.72 -7.26 -7.81
CA GLY A 163 -15.88 -7.25 -6.91
C GLY A 163 -16.88 -6.16 -7.26
N THR A 164 -17.89 -6.03 -6.42
CA THR A 164 -18.90 -4.96 -6.52
C THR A 164 -18.53 -3.83 -5.56
N VAL A 165 -18.58 -2.62 -6.04
CA VAL A 165 -18.33 -1.41 -5.25
C VAL A 165 -19.51 -1.17 -4.31
N ASN A 166 -19.29 -1.23 -3.00
CA ASN A 166 -20.34 -1.04 -2.00
C ASN A 166 -20.52 0.43 -1.62
N ASN A 167 -19.39 1.15 -1.52
CA ASN A 167 -19.37 2.56 -1.14
C ASN A 167 -18.29 3.30 -1.91
N VAL A 168 -18.47 4.61 -2.10
CA VAL A 168 -17.48 5.47 -2.78
C VAL A 168 -17.36 6.78 -2.03
N GLU A 169 -16.15 7.18 -1.70
CA GLU A 169 -15.86 8.46 -1.09
C GLU A 169 -14.82 9.22 -1.92
N LYS A 170 -15.16 10.42 -2.37
CA LYS A 170 -14.20 11.33 -3.01
C LYS A 170 -13.31 11.96 -1.96
N LYS A 171 -12.02 11.95 -2.17
CA LYS A 171 -11.00 12.55 -1.31
C LYS A 171 -10.17 13.56 -2.08
N THR A 172 -9.58 14.49 -1.35
CA THR A 172 -8.59 15.44 -1.89
C THR A 172 -7.34 15.34 -1.05
N ASN A 173 -6.24 14.95 -1.68
CA ASN A 173 -4.92 14.98 -1.07
C ASN A 173 -4.49 16.45 -0.92
N LYS A 174 -4.38 16.93 0.30
CA LYS A 174 -4.08 18.34 0.56
C LYS A 174 -2.64 18.71 0.21
N PHE A 175 -1.72 17.79 0.43
CA PHE A 175 -0.32 18.00 0.10
C PHE A 175 -0.08 17.81 -1.41
N GLY A 176 -0.57 16.74 -1.99
CA GLY A 176 -0.40 16.44 -3.41
C GLY A 176 -1.29 17.28 -4.34
N GLY A 177 -2.33 17.92 -3.82
CA GLY A 177 -3.25 18.77 -4.57
C GLY A 177 -4.28 18.03 -5.43
N GLY A 178 -4.10 16.74 -5.67
CA GLY A 178 -4.96 15.92 -6.53
C GLY A 178 -6.17 15.33 -5.81
N GLU A 179 -7.13 14.89 -6.61
CA GLU A 179 -8.33 14.19 -6.16
C GLU A 179 -8.19 12.70 -6.42
N TYR A 180 -8.79 11.88 -5.56
CA TYR A 180 -8.88 10.43 -5.72
C TYR A 180 -10.18 9.91 -5.09
N TRP A 181 -10.55 8.69 -5.42
CA TRP A 181 -11.76 8.05 -4.89
C TRP A 181 -11.37 6.79 -4.12
N VAL A 182 -12.00 6.60 -2.98
CA VAL A 182 -11.90 5.37 -2.19
C VAL A 182 -13.17 4.58 -2.38
N CYS A 183 -13.05 3.45 -3.05
CA CYS A 183 -14.12 2.48 -3.24
C CYS A 183 -14.00 1.39 -2.17
N GLU A 184 -15.09 1.02 -1.53
CA GLU A 184 -15.14 -0.13 -0.64
C GLU A 184 -15.61 -1.37 -1.42
N ILE A 185 -14.83 -2.44 -1.36
CA ILE A 185 -15.13 -3.72 -2.01
C ILE A 185 -14.95 -4.82 -0.97
N ASP A 186 -16.06 -5.36 -0.47
CA ASP A 186 -16.06 -6.38 0.59
C ASP A 186 -15.23 -6.00 1.84
N GLY A 187 -15.34 -4.73 2.26
CA GLY A 187 -14.59 -4.16 3.38
C GLY A 187 -13.15 -3.74 3.07
N LEU A 188 -12.63 -4.05 1.86
CA LEU A 188 -11.30 -3.65 1.44
C LEU A 188 -11.35 -2.31 0.68
N PRO A 189 -10.59 -1.27 1.11
CA PRO A 189 -10.45 -0.03 0.35
C PRO A 189 -9.68 -0.25 -0.95
N LEU A 190 -10.28 0.19 -2.07
CA LEU A 190 -9.63 0.33 -3.37
C LEU A 190 -9.55 1.81 -3.74
N ILE A 191 -8.35 2.30 -3.95
CA ILE A 191 -8.09 3.69 -4.35
C ILE A 191 -8.01 3.74 -5.88
N VAL A 192 -8.78 4.65 -6.48
CA VAL A 192 -8.84 4.88 -7.93
C VAL A 192 -8.70 6.38 -8.24
N ASP A 193 -8.24 6.71 -9.45
CA ASP A 193 -7.95 8.06 -9.93
C ASP A 193 -9.14 8.75 -10.62
N ALA A 194 -10.27 8.06 -10.77
CA ALA A 194 -11.46 8.60 -11.44
C ALA A 194 -12.76 8.17 -10.72
N PRO A 195 -13.88 8.89 -10.94
CA PRO A 195 -15.15 8.57 -10.31
C PRO A 195 -15.66 7.17 -10.67
N VAL A 196 -16.14 6.46 -9.67
CA VAL A 196 -16.85 5.17 -9.79
C VAL A 196 -18.15 5.29 -9.04
N GLU A 197 -19.18 4.54 -9.42
CA GLU A 197 -20.48 4.53 -8.76
C GLU A 197 -20.67 3.27 -7.90
N ALA A 198 -21.30 3.43 -6.74
CA ALA A 198 -21.70 2.29 -5.94
C ALA A 198 -22.67 1.38 -6.71
N GLY A 199 -22.52 0.08 -6.57
CA GLY A 199 -23.26 -0.93 -7.29
C GLY A 199 -22.62 -1.38 -8.61
N GLN A 200 -21.61 -0.66 -9.13
CA GLN A 200 -20.84 -1.13 -10.29
C GLN A 200 -19.91 -2.28 -9.91
N GLY A 201 -19.67 -3.18 -10.85
CA GLY A 201 -18.56 -4.11 -10.76
C GLY A 201 -17.26 -3.43 -11.17
N ILE A 202 -16.16 -3.85 -10.57
CA ILE A 202 -14.82 -3.37 -10.90
C ILE A 202 -13.85 -4.55 -10.94
N ARG A 203 -12.93 -4.50 -11.90
CA ARG A 203 -11.78 -5.38 -11.96
C ARG A 203 -10.53 -4.51 -12.05
N ALA A 204 -9.60 -4.69 -11.11
CA ALA A 204 -8.42 -3.85 -10.99
C ALA A 204 -7.14 -4.68 -10.90
N HIS A 205 -6.07 -4.13 -11.49
CA HIS A 205 -4.70 -4.50 -11.21
C HIS A 205 -4.07 -3.37 -10.40
N GLY A 206 -3.51 -3.69 -9.24
CA GLY A 206 -3.05 -2.67 -8.32
C GLY A 206 -1.89 -3.10 -7.44
N ILE A 207 -1.54 -2.19 -6.54
CA ILE A 207 -0.51 -2.38 -5.53
C ILE A 207 -1.18 -2.49 -4.17
N ALA A 208 -0.88 -3.55 -3.44
CA ALA A 208 -1.35 -3.73 -2.07
C ALA A 208 -0.49 -2.90 -1.10
N LEU A 209 -1.17 -2.12 -0.28
CA LEU A 209 -0.61 -1.29 0.78
C LEU A 209 -1.01 -1.85 2.14
N CYS A 210 -0.21 -1.55 3.16
CA CYS A 210 -0.50 -1.90 4.54
C CYS A 210 -0.04 -0.78 5.47
N ALA A 211 -0.98 -0.08 6.09
CA ALA A 211 -0.68 0.83 7.18
C ALA A 211 -0.68 0.07 8.51
N THR A 212 0.31 0.33 9.34
CA THR A 212 0.51 -0.29 10.66
C THR A 212 0.12 0.68 11.78
N GLU A 213 0.00 0.19 13.00
CA GLU A 213 -0.21 1.03 14.19
C GLU A 213 1.06 1.81 14.62
N TYR A 214 2.19 1.61 13.97
CA TYR A 214 3.45 2.24 14.37
C TYR A 214 3.38 3.78 14.41
N TRP A 215 2.60 4.35 13.51
CA TRP A 215 2.45 5.80 13.38
C TRP A 215 1.23 6.38 14.12
N ASP A 216 0.45 5.57 14.80
CA ASP A 216 -0.76 5.98 15.54
C ASP A 216 -0.46 6.82 16.80
#